data_c58c59746c4ff3c1b9e1de04613a59cd
#
_entry.id   c58c59746c4ff3c1b9e1de04613a59cd
#
_cell.length_a   1.000
_cell.length_b   1.000
_cell.length_c   1.000
_cell.angle_alpha   90.00
_cell.angle_beta   90.00
_cell.angle_gamma   90.00
#
_symmetry.space_group_name_H-M   'P 1'
#
loop_
_entity.id
_entity.type
_entity.pdbx_description
1 polymer ?
#
loop_
_entity_poly.entity_id
_entity_poly.type
_entity_poly.pdbx_seq_one_letter_code
_entity_poly.pdbx_strand_id
1 'polypeptide(L)'
;MAYAKPIVLTFAGSDPTCGAGVQGDVLTILDHGCHPLSVITAITAQNTVGVTRCDAISPELIAEQANVLIKDVKPSVVKIGLVPSVECAREIAKVIDNLPGTPVILDPVLTSGRGDKLGALEGIVDVLLPTATLVVPNSVEARSLVARGNQKTIDQLALDDCGPWLASSGAKLVLITGSHENLSLIHISEHTRPY
;
A
#
# COMPACT_ATOMS: atom_id res chain seq x y z
N MET A 1 -15.23 21.86 -22.14
CA MET A 1 -14.31 21.95 -20.98
C MET A 1 -13.49 20.68 -20.98
N ALA A 2 -12.17 20.77 -21.11
CA ALA A 2 -11.32 19.59 -20.93
C ALA A 2 -11.41 19.20 -19.44
N TYR A 3 -11.88 18.02 -19.13
CA TYR A 3 -11.83 17.49 -17.77
C TYR A 3 -10.36 17.39 -17.36
N ALA A 4 -10.00 18.05 -16.27
CA ALA A 4 -8.68 17.86 -15.68
C ALA A 4 -8.51 16.38 -15.35
N LYS A 5 -7.36 15.79 -15.74
CA LYS A 5 -7.07 14.37 -15.45
C LYS A 5 -7.06 14.17 -13.94
N PRO A 6 -7.63 13.06 -13.41
CA PRO A 6 -7.45 12.71 -12.01
C PRO A 6 -5.96 12.57 -11.66
N ILE A 7 -5.60 13.02 -10.47
CA ILE A 7 -4.22 13.01 -10.00
C ILE A 7 -4.06 11.93 -8.95
N VAL A 8 -3.11 11.04 -9.15
CA VAL A 8 -2.79 9.93 -8.23
C VAL A 8 -1.44 10.18 -7.60
N LEU A 9 -1.41 10.31 -6.28
CA LEU A 9 -0.16 10.35 -5.51
C LEU A 9 0.21 8.94 -5.07
N THR A 10 1.36 8.42 -5.52
CA THR A 10 1.85 7.10 -5.09
C THR A 10 3.07 7.22 -4.20
N PHE A 11 3.06 6.45 -3.09
CA PHE A 11 4.20 6.16 -2.23
C PHE A 11 4.67 4.75 -2.51
N ALA A 12 5.85 4.58 -3.11
CA ALA A 12 6.34 3.25 -3.49
C ALA A 12 7.87 3.19 -3.53
N GLY A 13 8.41 1.99 -3.44
CA GLY A 13 9.82 1.74 -3.71
C GLY A 13 10.14 1.89 -5.20
N SER A 14 11.38 2.19 -5.52
CA SER A 14 11.87 2.21 -6.90
C SER A 14 12.21 0.78 -7.34
N ASP A 15 11.57 0.30 -8.42
CA ASP A 15 11.88 -0.97 -9.10
C ASP A 15 12.52 -0.69 -10.47
N PRO A 16 13.84 -0.87 -10.64
CA PRO A 16 14.52 -0.59 -11.91
C PRO A 16 14.06 -1.48 -13.08
N THR A 17 13.31 -2.57 -12.80
CA THR A 17 12.75 -3.43 -13.88
C THR A 17 11.43 -2.88 -14.44
N CYS A 18 10.85 -1.88 -13.82
CA CYS A 18 9.54 -1.32 -14.14
C CYS A 18 8.36 -2.32 -14.04
N GLY A 19 8.58 -3.49 -13.43
CA GLY A 19 7.55 -4.52 -13.21
C GLY A 19 6.63 -4.23 -12.03
N ALA A 20 7.10 -3.40 -11.08
CA ALA A 20 6.39 -2.99 -9.88
C ALA A 20 6.87 -1.61 -9.43
N GLY A 21 6.64 -1.28 -8.15
CA GLY A 21 7.14 -0.06 -7.53
C GLY A 21 6.63 1.23 -8.20
N VAL A 22 7.34 2.32 -7.96
CA VAL A 22 6.95 3.65 -8.46
C VAL A 22 6.90 3.69 -10.01
N GLN A 23 7.80 2.97 -10.68
CA GLN A 23 7.83 2.92 -12.13
C GLN A 23 6.58 2.21 -12.70
N GLY A 24 6.22 1.05 -12.14
CA GLY A 24 5.01 0.33 -12.52
C GLY A 24 3.74 1.14 -12.22
N ASP A 25 3.69 1.79 -11.06
CA ASP A 25 2.58 2.67 -10.70
C ASP A 25 2.43 3.82 -11.70
N VAL A 26 3.52 4.52 -12.04
CA VAL A 26 3.50 5.65 -12.99
C VAL A 26 3.00 5.21 -14.37
N LEU A 27 3.50 4.09 -14.89
CA LEU A 27 3.07 3.55 -16.18
C LEU A 27 1.58 3.20 -16.16
N THR A 28 1.12 2.52 -15.12
CA THR A 28 -0.29 2.12 -14.97
C THR A 28 -1.21 3.34 -14.85
N ILE A 29 -0.83 4.33 -14.03
CA ILE A 29 -1.61 5.56 -13.83
C ILE A 29 -1.75 6.32 -15.15
N LEU A 30 -0.67 6.44 -15.93
CA LEU A 30 -0.68 7.10 -17.23
C LEU A 30 -1.55 6.36 -18.25
N ASP A 31 -1.46 5.03 -18.30
CA ASP A 31 -2.26 4.20 -19.21
C ASP A 31 -3.77 4.33 -18.93
N HIS A 32 -4.15 4.53 -17.67
CA HIS A 32 -5.54 4.82 -17.26
C HIS A 32 -5.97 6.28 -17.43
N GLY A 33 -5.17 7.11 -18.12
CA GLY A 33 -5.50 8.50 -18.40
C GLY A 33 -5.39 9.45 -17.20
N CYS A 34 -4.81 9.01 -16.09
CA CYS A 34 -4.57 9.80 -14.90
C CYS A 34 -3.19 10.49 -14.93
N HIS A 35 -2.94 11.42 -14.01
CA HIS A 35 -1.64 12.06 -13.85
C HIS A 35 -0.95 11.53 -12.59
N PRO A 36 0.25 10.91 -12.69
CA PRO A 36 0.97 10.41 -11.54
C PRO A 36 1.78 11.51 -10.84
N LEU A 37 1.72 11.52 -9.52
CA LEU A 37 2.71 12.13 -8.63
C LEU A 37 3.36 11.00 -7.84
N SER A 38 4.69 11.03 -7.66
CA SER A 38 5.39 9.93 -7.03
C SER A 38 6.29 10.39 -5.89
N VAL A 39 6.23 9.65 -4.79
CA VAL A 39 7.13 9.74 -3.63
C VAL A 39 7.86 8.41 -3.49
N ILE A 40 9.18 8.46 -3.54
CA ILE A 40 10.02 7.26 -3.42
C ILE A 40 10.22 6.95 -1.94
N THR A 41 9.87 5.71 -1.52
CA THR A 41 10.01 5.25 -0.14
C THR A 41 11.25 4.40 0.10
N ALA A 42 11.74 3.74 -0.94
CA ALA A 42 12.96 2.94 -0.92
C ALA A 42 13.57 2.86 -2.32
N ILE A 43 14.87 2.63 -2.38
CA ILE A 43 15.57 2.33 -3.63
C ILE A 43 16.04 0.90 -3.59
N THR A 44 15.75 0.13 -4.64
CA THR A 44 16.19 -1.26 -4.73
C THR A 44 17.27 -1.45 -5.78
N ALA A 45 18.19 -2.36 -5.49
CA ALA A 45 19.01 -3.02 -6.49
C ALA A 45 18.37 -4.40 -6.75
N GLN A 46 17.63 -4.50 -7.84
CA GLN A 46 16.90 -5.73 -8.20
C GLN A 46 16.88 -5.95 -9.70
N ASN A 47 16.59 -7.18 -10.07
CA ASN A 47 16.32 -7.60 -11.45
C ASN A 47 15.07 -8.49 -11.49
N THR A 48 14.74 -9.09 -12.62
CA THR A 48 13.58 -10.00 -12.76
C THR A 48 13.70 -11.30 -11.95
N VAL A 49 14.89 -11.53 -11.35
CA VAL A 49 15.17 -12.72 -10.54
C VAL A 49 14.97 -12.46 -9.06
N GLY A 50 15.26 -11.27 -8.54
CA GLY A 50 15.07 -10.93 -7.13
C GLY A 50 15.71 -9.61 -6.70
N VAL A 51 15.53 -9.28 -5.42
CA VAL A 51 16.07 -8.08 -4.77
C VAL A 51 17.39 -8.43 -4.10
N THR A 52 18.48 -7.72 -4.45
CA THR A 52 19.79 -7.88 -3.83
C THR A 52 20.05 -6.85 -2.73
N ARG A 53 19.38 -5.70 -2.80
CA ARG A 53 19.48 -4.63 -1.81
C ARG A 53 18.23 -3.76 -1.85
N CYS A 54 17.80 -3.31 -0.68
CA CYS A 54 16.71 -2.35 -0.51
C CYS A 54 17.13 -1.31 0.52
N ASP A 55 17.34 -0.07 0.08
CA ASP A 55 17.71 1.05 0.93
C ASP A 55 16.48 1.93 1.16
N ALA A 56 16.06 2.04 2.42
CA ALA A 56 14.97 2.92 2.80
C ALA A 56 15.36 4.40 2.60
N ILE A 57 14.43 5.19 2.09
CA ILE A 57 14.52 6.65 2.15
C ILE A 57 14.17 7.10 3.56
N SER A 58 14.84 8.14 4.06
CA SER A 58 14.55 8.62 5.42
C SER A 58 13.10 9.11 5.54
N PRO A 59 12.46 8.91 6.71
CA PRO A 59 11.09 9.35 6.95
C PRO A 59 10.88 10.84 6.65
N GLU A 60 11.87 11.67 7.03
CA GLU A 60 11.84 13.12 6.82
C GLU A 60 11.84 13.46 5.33
N LEU A 61 12.65 12.78 4.52
CA LEU A 61 12.71 13.01 3.08
C LEU A 61 11.44 12.51 2.37
N ILE A 62 10.82 11.42 2.84
CA ILE A 62 9.51 10.96 2.35
C ILE A 62 8.45 12.03 2.60
N ALA A 63 8.41 12.58 3.82
CA ALA A 63 7.49 13.65 4.17
C ALA A 63 7.74 14.93 3.35
N GLU A 64 9.00 15.30 3.15
CA GLU A 64 9.37 16.48 2.36
C GLU A 64 8.93 16.35 0.90
N GLN A 65 9.23 15.22 0.24
CA GLN A 65 8.78 14.94 -1.13
C GLN A 65 7.26 15.09 -1.25
N ALA A 66 6.51 14.48 -0.34
CA ALA A 66 5.05 14.52 -0.37
C ALA A 66 4.51 15.94 -0.12
N ASN A 67 5.04 16.62 0.90
CA ASN A 67 4.55 17.95 1.30
C ASN A 67 4.79 19.02 0.23
N VAL A 68 5.88 18.94 -0.53
CA VAL A 68 6.12 19.84 -1.68
C VAL A 68 5.06 19.62 -2.75
N LEU A 69 4.73 18.36 -3.06
CA LEU A 69 3.73 18.02 -4.07
C LEU A 69 2.32 18.45 -3.67
N ILE A 70 1.87 18.12 -2.44
CA ILE A 70 0.49 18.41 -2.02
C ILE A 70 0.22 19.90 -1.75
N LYS A 71 1.27 20.71 -1.56
CA LYS A 71 1.15 22.18 -1.51
C LYS A 71 0.83 22.79 -2.86
N ASP A 72 1.32 22.17 -3.94
CA ASP A 72 1.10 22.63 -5.31
C ASP A 72 -0.18 22.04 -5.91
N VAL A 73 -0.41 20.73 -5.72
CA VAL A 73 -1.50 20.00 -6.36
C VAL A 73 -2.21 19.08 -5.38
N LYS A 74 -3.54 19.18 -5.32
CA LYS A 74 -4.36 18.26 -4.53
C LYS A 74 -4.57 16.93 -5.27
N PRO A 75 -4.11 15.79 -4.76
CA PRO A 75 -4.36 14.48 -5.36
C PRO A 75 -5.84 14.10 -5.23
N SER A 76 -6.35 13.38 -6.22
CA SER A 76 -7.69 12.77 -6.23
C SER A 76 -7.74 11.48 -5.43
N VAL A 77 -6.60 10.78 -5.35
CA VAL A 77 -6.42 9.52 -4.60
C VAL A 77 -4.95 9.36 -4.22
N VAL A 78 -4.72 8.71 -3.09
CA VAL A 78 -3.38 8.30 -2.63
C VAL A 78 -3.27 6.77 -2.75
N LYS A 79 -2.18 6.28 -3.38
CA LYS A 79 -1.78 4.87 -3.34
C LYS A 79 -0.55 4.72 -2.45
N ILE A 80 -0.55 3.72 -1.59
CA ILE A 80 0.59 3.36 -0.74
C ILE A 80 0.99 1.93 -1.08
N GLY A 81 2.22 1.74 -1.49
CA GLY A 81 2.84 0.43 -1.73
C GLY A 81 3.86 0.11 -0.65
N LEU A 82 5.14 -0.06 -1.04
CA LEU A 82 6.21 -0.41 -0.11
C LEU A 82 6.46 0.68 0.93
N VAL A 83 6.37 0.31 2.21
CA VAL A 83 6.70 1.17 3.36
C VAL A 83 7.77 0.47 4.18
N PRO A 84 9.02 0.96 4.19
CA PRO A 84 10.17 0.23 4.73
C PRO A 84 10.29 0.26 6.26
N SER A 85 9.66 1.22 6.95
CA SER A 85 9.74 1.30 8.43
C SER A 85 8.46 1.87 9.05
N VAL A 86 8.32 1.69 10.37
CA VAL A 86 7.22 2.26 11.16
C VAL A 86 7.27 3.79 11.14
N GLU A 87 8.47 4.35 11.18
CA GLU A 87 8.69 5.80 11.12
C GLU A 87 8.24 6.36 9.77
N CYS A 88 8.55 5.67 8.66
CA CYS A 88 8.04 6.02 7.33
C CYS A 88 6.50 5.97 7.30
N ALA A 89 5.90 4.94 7.89
CA ALA A 89 4.44 4.82 7.98
C ALA A 89 3.81 6.00 8.73
N ARG A 90 4.42 6.45 9.83
CA ARG A 90 3.96 7.60 10.61
C ARG A 90 4.03 8.90 9.81
N GLU A 91 5.11 9.13 9.07
CA GLU A 91 5.21 10.33 8.23
C GLU A 91 4.20 10.32 7.07
N ILE A 92 3.99 9.16 6.44
CA ILE A 92 2.95 9.00 5.41
C ILE A 92 1.55 9.28 6.00
N ALA A 93 1.25 8.77 7.20
CA ALA A 93 -0.02 9.04 7.88
C ALA A 93 -0.24 10.55 8.12
N LYS A 94 0.78 11.28 8.59
CA LYS A 94 0.72 12.75 8.73
C LYS A 94 0.44 13.47 7.41
N VAL A 95 0.99 12.98 6.30
CA VAL A 95 0.68 13.53 4.96
C VAL A 95 -0.80 13.28 4.61
N ILE A 96 -1.32 12.08 4.91
CA ILE A 96 -2.73 11.73 4.69
C ILE A 96 -3.66 12.62 5.51
N ASP A 97 -3.33 12.94 6.76
CA ASP A 97 -4.10 13.84 7.62
C ASP A 97 -4.26 15.24 7.01
N ASN A 98 -3.30 15.68 6.19
CA ASN A 98 -3.37 16.94 5.44
C ASN A 98 -4.21 16.84 4.14
N LEU A 99 -4.77 15.66 3.83
CA LEU A 99 -5.57 15.39 2.64
C LEU A 99 -6.99 14.90 3.00
N PRO A 100 -7.77 15.67 3.76
CA PRO A 100 -9.08 15.23 4.24
C PRO A 100 -10.00 14.87 3.08
N GLY A 101 -10.65 13.70 3.19
CA GLY A 101 -11.60 13.19 2.20
C GLY A 101 -10.96 12.59 0.95
N THR A 102 -9.64 12.61 0.80
CA THR A 102 -8.95 11.93 -0.30
C THR A 102 -8.90 10.43 -0.03
N PRO A 103 -9.42 9.57 -0.93
CA PRO A 103 -9.34 8.12 -0.77
C PRO A 103 -7.89 7.62 -0.70
N VAL A 104 -7.67 6.63 0.16
CA VAL A 104 -6.35 5.98 0.33
C VAL A 104 -6.47 4.50 -0.05
N ILE A 105 -5.66 4.08 -1.00
CA ILE A 105 -5.52 2.67 -1.42
C ILE A 105 -4.20 2.15 -0.85
N LEU A 106 -4.30 1.18 0.04
CA LEU A 106 -3.15 0.54 0.67
C LEU A 106 -2.90 -0.83 0.03
N ASP A 107 -1.80 -0.95 -0.69
CA ASP A 107 -1.23 -2.19 -1.19
C ASP A 107 -0.10 -2.59 -0.23
N PRO A 108 -0.34 -3.52 0.71
CA PRO A 108 0.53 -3.75 1.86
C PRO A 108 1.72 -4.64 1.50
N VAL A 109 2.59 -4.16 0.62
CA VAL A 109 3.78 -4.88 0.16
C VAL A 109 4.67 -5.24 1.35
N LEU A 110 4.71 -6.54 1.71
CA LEU A 110 5.53 -7.07 2.80
C LEU A 110 6.80 -7.73 2.30
N THR A 111 6.73 -8.38 1.15
CA THR A 111 7.83 -9.16 0.59
C THR A 111 7.99 -8.90 -0.90
N SER A 112 9.18 -9.17 -1.42
CA SER A 112 9.39 -9.28 -2.86
C SER A 112 8.65 -10.51 -3.41
N GLY A 113 8.51 -10.60 -4.73
CA GLY A 113 7.94 -11.80 -5.38
C GLY A 113 8.66 -13.10 -5.05
N ARG A 114 9.83 -13.07 -4.43
CA ARG A 114 10.62 -14.21 -3.93
C ARG A 114 10.62 -14.39 -2.42
N GLY A 115 9.93 -13.54 -1.68
CA GLY A 115 9.81 -13.64 -0.22
C GLY A 115 10.86 -12.86 0.56
N ASP A 116 11.71 -12.02 -0.07
CA ASP A 116 12.59 -11.13 0.68
C ASP A 116 11.76 -10.11 1.45
N LYS A 117 12.01 -9.95 2.75
CA LYS A 117 11.29 -8.98 3.58
C LYS A 117 11.63 -7.56 3.12
N LEU A 118 10.60 -6.77 2.81
CA LEU A 118 10.72 -5.40 2.34
C LEU A 118 9.94 -4.42 3.20
N GLY A 119 8.69 -4.73 3.52
CA GLY A 119 7.75 -3.84 4.21
C GLY A 119 7.76 -3.98 5.72
N ALA A 120 7.42 -2.90 6.41
CA ALA A 120 7.25 -2.85 7.87
C ALA A 120 5.82 -3.24 8.26
N LEU A 121 5.62 -4.51 8.60
CA LEU A 121 4.32 -5.06 8.99
C LEU A 121 3.65 -4.26 10.12
N GLU A 122 4.40 -3.85 11.15
CA GLU A 122 3.90 -3.04 12.26
C GLU A 122 3.39 -1.68 11.78
N GLY A 123 4.14 -1.01 10.91
CA GLY A 123 3.74 0.28 10.35
C GLY A 123 2.47 0.19 9.52
N ILE A 124 2.30 -0.91 8.79
CA ILE A 124 1.10 -1.16 7.99
C ILE A 124 -0.10 -1.41 8.90
N VAL A 125 -0.01 -2.33 9.86
CA VAL A 125 -1.14 -2.72 10.73
C VAL A 125 -1.51 -1.59 11.69
N ASP A 126 -0.53 -1.03 12.39
CA ASP A 126 -0.79 -0.16 13.54
C ASP A 126 -1.01 1.32 13.10
N VAL A 127 -0.52 1.70 11.92
CA VAL A 127 -0.53 3.11 11.49
C VAL A 127 -1.36 3.34 10.22
N LEU A 128 -1.12 2.55 9.15
CA LEU A 128 -1.69 2.84 7.83
C LEU A 128 -3.04 2.18 7.59
N LEU A 129 -3.26 0.97 8.09
CA LEU A 129 -4.52 0.25 7.90
C LEU A 129 -5.75 1.06 8.37
N PRO A 130 -5.70 1.79 9.53
CA PRO A 130 -6.80 2.64 9.96
C PRO A 130 -7.09 3.84 9.05
N THR A 131 -6.14 4.24 8.21
CA THR A 131 -6.31 5.36 7.26
C THR A 131 -6.85 4.89 5.91
N ALA A 132 -6.84 3.57 5.64
CA ALA A 132 -7.14 3.03 4.34
C ALA A 132 -8.64 3.11 3.99
N THR A 133 -8.94 3.64 2.81
CA THR A 133 -10.26 3.49 2.19
C THR A 133 -10.41 2.10 1.60
N LEU A 134 -9.37 1.59 0.95
CA LEU A 134 -9.30 0.25 0.40
C LEU A 134 -7.93 -0.35 0.71
N VAL A 135 -7.92 -1.58 1.25
CA VAL A 135 -6.69 -2.37 1.38
C VAL A 135 -6.73 -3.55 0.39
N VAL A 136 -5.60 -3.80 -0.30
CA VAL A 136 -5.52 -4.77 -1.40
C VAL A 136 -4.39 -5.78 -1.16
N PRO A 137 -4.42 -6.58 -0.09
CA PRO A 137 -3.40 -7.61 0.15
C PRO A 137 -3.58 -8.81 -0.78
N ASN A 138 -2.48 -9.49 -1.09
CA ASN A 138 -2.58 -10.89 -1.54
C ASN A 138 -2.91 -11.82 -0.35
N SER A 139 -3.18 -13.11 -0.61
CA SER A 139 -3.59 -14.06 0.43
C SER A 139 -2.55 -14.25 1.53
N VAL A 140 -1.26 -14.21 1.19
CA VAL A 140 -0.15 -14.35 2.16
C VAL A 140 -0.02 -13.09 3.03
N GLU A 141 -0.11 -11.92 2.41
CA GLU A 141 -0.11 -10.64 3.11
C GLU A 141 -1.33 -10.51 4.03
N ALA A 142 -2.53 -10.88 3.56
CA ALA A 142 -3.74 -10.85 4.37
C ALA A 142 -3.57 -11.67 5.66
N ARG A 143 -3.10 -12.92 5.56
CA ARG A 143 -2.82 -13.75 6.75
C ARG A 143 -1.73 -13.14 7.64
N SER A 144 -0.69 -12.56 7.05
CA SER A 144 0.40 -11.93 7.82
C SER A 144 -0.08 -10.73 8.63
N LEU A 145 -0.92 -9.87 8.02
CA LEU A 145 -1.51 -8.72 8.70
C LEU A 145 -2.40 -9.16 9.88
N VAL A 146 -3.25 -10.17 9.64
CA VAL A 146 -4.16 -10.71 10.68
C VAL A 146 -3.41 -11.44 11.78
N ALA A 147 -2.39 -12.23 11.43
CA ALA A 147 -1.54 -12.94 12.40
C ALA A 147 -0.87 -11.96 13.38
N ARG A 148 -0.34 -10.85 12.85
CA ARG A 148 0.27 -9.79 13.65
C ARG A 148 -0.73 -9.17 14.64
N GLY A 149 -1.94 -8.84 14.17
CA GLY A 149 -2.95 -8.19 15.00
C GLY A 149 -3.59 -9.12 16.03
N ASN A 150 -3.75 -10.41 15.73
CA ASN A 150 -4.39 -11.39 16.59
C ASN A 150 -3.42 -12.25 17.41
N GLN A 151 -2.12 -12.08 17.25
CA GLN A 151 -1.08 -12.93 17.87
C GLN A 151 -1.24 -14.44 17.56
N LYS A 152 -1.78 -14.75 16.35
CA LYS A 152 -1.93 -16.10 15.81
C LYS A 152 -0.79 -16.43 14.85
N THR A 153 -0.60 -17.71 14.55
CA THR A 153 0.28 -18.13 13.47
C THR A 153 -0.47 -18.09 12.13
N ILE A 154 0.27 -17.85 11.03
CA ILE A 154 -0.30 -17.74 9.69
C ILE A 154 -1.09 -19.00 9.30
N ASP A 155 -0.58 -20.19 9.67
CA ASP A 155 -1.19 -21.48 9.36
C ASP A 155 -2.54 -21.73 10.08
N GLN A 156 -2.84 -20.95 11.10
CA GLN A 156 -4.09 -21.05 11.88
C GLN A 156 -5.21 -20.14 11.33
N LEU A 157 -4.95 -19.41 10.24
CA LEU A 157 -5.87 -18.41 9.70
C LEU A 157 -6.50 -18.91 8.41
N ALA A 158 -7.82 -19.06 8.41
CA ALA A 158 -8.58 -19.19 7.19
C ALA A 158 -8.61 -17.86 6.44
N LEU A 159 -8.55 -17.89 5.12
CA LEU A 159 -8.56 -16.67 4.30
C LEU A 159 -9.89 -15.91 4.47
N ASP A 160 -10.99 -16.62 4.62
CA ASP A 160 -12.33 -16.06 4.82
C ASP A 160 -12.45 -15.22 6.09
N ASP A 161 -11.62 -15.50 7.12
CA ASP A 161 -11.60 -14.71 8.36
C ASP A 161 -10.76 -13.42 8.20
N CYS A 162 -9.88 -13.35 7.22
CA CYS A 162 -8.97 -12.23 7.06
C CYS A 162 -9.69 -10.95 6.61
N GLY A 163 -10.63 -11.04 5.69
CA GLY A 163 -11.39 -9.89 5.19
C GLY A 163 -12.14 -9.15 6.29
N PRO A 164 -13.02 -9.84 7.06
CA PRO A 164 -13.73 -9.23 8.18
C PRO A 164 -12.81 -8.61 9.23
N TRP A 165 -11.69 -9.26 9.54
CA TRP A 165 -10.73 -8.72 10.50
C TRP A 165 -10.08 -7.41 10.00
N LEU A 166 -9.60 -7.39 8.74
CA LEU A 166 -9.00 -6.21 8.14
C LEU A 166 -9.98 -5.02 8.09
N ALA A 167 -11.26 -5.30 7.77
CA ALA A 167 -12.31 -4.29 7.79
C ALA A 167 -12.55 -3.78 9.23
N SER A 168 -12.61 -4.65 10.23
CA SER A 168 -12.78 -4.25 11.63
C SER A 168 -11.59 -3.49 12.20
N SER A 169 -10.41 -3.65 11.61
CA SER A 169 -9.16 -2.98 11.99
C SER A 169 -9.01 -1.58 11.38
N GLY A 170 -10.01 -1.09 10.65
CA GLY A 170 -10.12 0.29 10.19
C GLY A 170 -10.22 0.50 8.68
N ALA A 171 -9.87 -0.48 7.85
CA ALA A 171 -10.06 -0.37 6.41
C ALA A 171 -11.55 -0.32 6.08
N LYS A 172 -11.99 0.62 5.22
CA LYS A 172 -13.40 0.70 4.83
C LYS A 172 -13.80 -0.43 3.89
N LEU A 173 -12.91 -0.77 2.97
CA LEU A 173 -13.06 -1.82 1.98
C LEU A 173 -11.83 -2.72 1.98
N VAL A 174 -12.02 -4.01 1.73
CA VAL A 174 -10.94 -5.00 1.65
C VAL A 174 -11.11 -5.80 0.37
N LEU A 175 -10.05 -5.90 -0.41
CA LEU A 175 -9.96 -6.70 -1.62
C LEU A 175 -8.77 -7.64 -1.50
N ILE A 176 -8.99 -8.92 -1.18
CA ILE A 176 -7.91 -9.91 -1.10
C ILE A 176 -7.71 -10.57 -2.46
N THR A 177 -6.50 -10.47 -3.01
CA THR A 177 -6.16 -11.09 -4.29
C THR A 177 -5.64 -12.51 -4.09
N GLY A 178 -6.06 -13.43 -4.98
CA GLY A 178 -5.79 -14.88 -4.83
C GLY A 178 -4.51 -15.38 -5.49
N SER A 179 -3.52 -14.53 -5.75
CA SER A 179 -2.34 -14.87 -6.56
C SER A 179 -1.47 -16.04 -6.03
N HIS A 180 -1.65 -16.44 -4.78
CA HIS A 180 -0.93 -17.54 -4.12
C HIS A 180 -1.84 -18.72 -3.72
N GLU A 181 -3.09 -18.73 -4.17
CA GLU A 181 -4.05 -19.81 -3.92
C GLU A 181 -4.32 -20.59 -5.22
N ASN A 182 -4.78 -21.83 -5.09
CA ASN A 182 -5.18 -22.66 -6.24
C ASN A 182 -6.43 -22.15 -6.99
N LEU A 183 -7.08 -21.13 -6.48
CA LEU A 183 -8.23 -20.44 -7.05
C LEU A 183 -7.93 -18.94 -7.08
N SER A 184 -8.23 -18.27 -8.19
CA SER A 184 -8.22 -16.82 -8.30
C SER A 184 -9.42 -16.23 -7.53
N LEU A 185 -9.49 -16.44 -6.21
CA LEU A 185 -10.53 -15.91 -5.36
C LEU A 185 -10.23 -14.45 -5.03
N ILE A 186 -11.12 -13.58 -5.48
CA ILE A 186 -11.21 -12.20 -5.02
C ILE A 186 -12.23 -12.22 -3.88
N HIS A 187 -11.78 -11.97 -2.65
CA HIS A 187 -12.67 -11.80 -1.51
C HIS A 187 -12.85 -10.31 -1.25
N ILE A 188 -14.10 -9.82 -1.31
CA ILE A 188 -14.46 -8.42 -1.04
C ILE A 188 -15.19 -8.37 0.29
N SER A 189 -14.71 -7.55 1.22
CA SER A 189 -15.37 -7.28 2.50
C SER A 189 -15.55 -5.78 2.68
N GLU A 190 -16.71 -5.38 3.19
CA GLU A 190 -17.01 -4.00 3.56
C GLU A 190 -17.15 -3.88 5.09
N HIS A 191 -16.74 -2.74 5.63
CA HIS A 191 -17.01 -2.42 7.02
C HIS A 191 -18.50 -2.07 7.18
N THR A 192 -19.30 -3.02 7.62
CA THR A 192 -20.70 -2.77 7.98
C THR A 192 -20.73 -2.05 9.33
N ARG A 193 -21.01 -0.74 9.33
CA ARG A 193 -21.39 -0.04 10.57
C ARG A 193 -22.76 -0.59 10.97
N PRO A 194 -22.95 -1.04 12.23
CA PRO A 194 -24.31 -1.22 12.74
C PRO A 194 -24.97 0.16 12.74
N TYR A 195 -26.19 0.22 12.20
CA TYR A 195 -27.05 1.41 12.20
C TYR A 195 -27.37 1.85 13.62
#